data_3b5f30306fb2a328b964f0acb53a3b12
#
_entry.id   3b5f30306fb2a328b964f0acb53a3b12
#
_cell.length_a   1.000
_cell.length_b   1.000
_cell.length_c   1.000
_cell.angle_alpha   90.00
_cell.angle_beta   90.00
_cell.angle_gamma   90.00
#
_symmetry.space_group_name_H-M   'P 1'
#
loop_
_entity.id
_entity.type
_entity.pdbx_description
1 polymer ?
#
loop_
_entity_poly.entity_id
_entity_poly.type
_entity_poly.pdbx_seq_one_letter_code
_entity_poly.pdbx_strand_id
1 'polypeptide(L)'
;MELKGSKTEKNLMKAFAGESQARNRYTYYASKAREEGLQQIAAIFQETAEQEKEHAKRFFSMMKGGEIEITAAFPAGPVGTTLDNLKAAADGEKFEWTELYLGFVKTARDEGFEAVAILFEKISVAEKQHEARYRALWKNLSEGQVFKRNGTVTWRCLNCGYLHEGPEAPKQCPACAHPQSYFELFGQNY
;
A
#
# COMPACT_ATOMS: atom_id res chain seq x y z
N MET A 1 -1.11 31.55 13.63
CA MET A 1 -2.22 31.44 12.66
C MET A 1 -3.16 30.36 13.15
N GLU A 2 -4.47 30.47 12.94
CA GLU A 2 -5.39 29.36 13.25
C GLU A 2 -5.39 28.35 12.10
N LEU A 3 -5.54 27.06 12.45
CA LEU A 3 -5.59 25.99 11.45
C LEU A 3 -6.83 26.13 10.55
N LYS A 4 -7.97 26.50 11.16
CA LYS A 4 -9.23 26.64 10.45
C LYS A 4 -9.13 27.70 9.33
N GLY A 5 -9.49 27.31 8.11
CA GLY A 5 -9.42 28.14 6.92
C GLY A 5 -8.03 28.26 6.27
N SER A 6 -7.00 27.64 6.85
CA SER A 6 -5.63 27.66 6.30
C SER A 6 -5.48 26.74 5.08
N LYS A 7 -4.39 26.92 4.33
CA LYS A 7 -4.00 25.96 3.26
C LYS A 7 -3.62 24.60 3.85
N THR A 8 -3.02 24.60 5.04
CA THR A 8 -2.66 23.40 5.77
C THR A 8 -3.88 22.55 6.12
N GLU A 9 -4.97 23.18 6.57
CA GLU A 9 -6.23 22.45 6.83
C GLU A 9 -6.78 21.80 5.55
N LYS A 10 -6.76 22.53 4.42
CA LYS A 10 -7.17 21.99 3.12
C LYS A 10 -6.26 20.84 2.66
N ASN A 11 -4.97 20.91 2.94
CA ASN A 11 -4.02 19.84 2.63
C ASN A 11 -4.26 18.61 3.51
N LEU A 12 -4.57 18.78 4.80
CA LEU A 12 -4.99 17.67 5.67
C LEU A 12 -6.25 16.98 5.13
N MET A 13 -7.23 17.75 4.67
CA MET A 13 -8.45 17.19 4.10
C MET A 13 -8.20 16.48 2.76
N LYS A 14 -7.30 17.02 1.91
CA LYS A 14 -6.88 16.35 0.66
C LYS A 14 -6.17 15.03 0.95
N ALA A 15 -5.26 15.01 1.93
CA ALA A 15 -4.57 13.80 2.35
C ALA A 15 -5.56 12.78 2.91
N PHE A 16 -6.44 13.16 3.82
CA PHE A 16 -7.48 12.28 4.34
C PHE A 16 -8.34 11.66 3.21
N ALA A 17 -8.75 12.45 2.22
CA ALA A 17 -9.52 11.95 1.08
C ALA A 17 -8.67 11.02 0.19
N GLY A 18 -7.38 11.34 0.01
CA GLY A 18 -6.41 10.53 -0.72
C GLY A 18 -6.25 9.14 -0.12
N GLU A 19 -5.91 9.07 1.17
CA GLU A 19 -5.76 7.79 1.87
C GLU A 19 -7.07 6.99 1.95
N SER A 20 -8.19 7.68 2.15
CA SER A 20 -9.50 7.01 2.21
C SER A 20 -9.86 6.33 0.89
N GLN A 21 -9.57 6.96 -0.26
CA GLN A 21 -9.80 6.32 -1.55
C GLN A 21 -8.72 5.27 -1.88
N ALA A 22 -7.44 5.47 -1.49
CA ALA A 22 -6.37 4.49 -1.66
C ALA A 22 -6.70 3.19 -0.90
N ARG A 23 -7.13 3.31 0.36
CA ARG A 23 -7.63 2.18 1.15
C ARG A 23 -8.69 1.37 0.37
N ASN A 24 -9.69 2.04 -0.19
CA ASN A 24 -10.75 1.35 -0.94
C ASN A 24 -10.19 0.69 -2.21
N ARG A 25 -9.35 1.40 -2.99
CA ARG A 25 -8.72 0.83 -4.20
C ARG A 25 -7.90 -0.41 -3.87
N TYR A 26 -7.10 -0.40 -2.79
CA TYR A 26 -6.27 -1.53 -2.41
C TYR A 26 -7.09 -2.74 -1.95
N THR A 27 -8.27 -2.54 -1.33
CA THR A 27 -9.19 -3.67 -1.07
C THR A 27 -9.74 -4.28 -2.37
N TYR A 28 -10.01 -3.46 -3.39
CA TYR A 28 -10.44 -3.97 -4.70
C TYR A 28 -9.30 -4.72 -5.41
N TYR A 29 -8.08 -4.20 -5.33
CA TYR A 29 -6.88 -4.86 -5.87
C TYR A 29 -6.56 -6.17 -5.14
N ALA A 30 -6.77 -6.23 -3.84
CA ALA A 30 -6.66 -7.46 -3.06
C ALA A 30 -7.67 -8.52 -3.52
N SER A 31 -8.92 -8.13 -3.79
CA SER A 31 -9.93 -9.04 -4.34
C SER A 31 -9.49 -9.59 -5.69
N LYS A 32 -9.03 -8.72 -6.60
CA LYS A 32 -8.55 -9.12 -7.92
C LYS A 32 -7.36 -10.08 -7.85
N ALA A 33 -6.40 -9.82 -6.96
CA ALA A 33 -5.25 -10.70 -6.77
C ALA A 33 -5.67 -12.09 -6.23
N ARG A 34 -6.69 -12.17 -5.37
CA ARG A 34 -7.25 -13.47 -4.92
C ARG A 34 -7.87 -14.25 -6.09
N GLU A 35 -8.65 -13.57 -6.94
CA GLU A 35 -9.25 -14.17 -8.14
C GLU A 35 -8.18 -14.73 -9.08
N GLU A 36 -7.04 -14.06 -9.21
CA GLU A 36 -5.91 -14.47 -10.03
C GLU A 36 -4.99 -15.52 -9.34
N GLY A 37 -5.34 -15.96 -8.13
CA GLY A 37 -4.55 -16.98 -7.40
C GLY A 37 -3.24 -16.45 -6.82
N LEU A 38 -3.18 -15.18 -6.46
CA LEU A 38 -1.98 -14.49 -5.93
C LEU A 38 -2.20 -14.10 -4.46
N GLN A 39 -2.32 -15.11 -3.58
CA GLN A 39 -2.75 -14.90 -2.18
C GLN A 39 -1.79 -13.99 -1.40
N GLN A 40 -0.47 -14.12 -1.59
CA GLN A 40 0.51 -13.23 -0.95
C GLN A 40 0.30 -11.78 -1.37
N ILE A 41 0.13 -11.52 -2.67
CA ILE A 41 -0.09 -10.15 -3.19
C ILE A 41 -1.40 -9.58 -2.65
N ALA A 42 -2.44 -10.43 -2.60
CA ALA A 42 -3.73 -10.03 -2.01
C ALA A 42 -3.62 -9.65 -0.53
N ALA A 43 -2.86 -10.44 0.25
CA ALA A 43 -2.63 -10.15 1.66
C ALA A 43 -1.86 -8.83 1.85
N ILE A 44 -0.87 -8.55 1.00
CA ILE A 44 -0.08 -7.31 1.04
C ILE A 44 -0.94 -6.08 0.66
N PHE A 45 -1.79 -6.18 -0.37
CA PHE A 45 -2.75 -5.11 -0.66
C PHE A 45 -3.71 -4.85 0.51
N GLN A 46 -4.20 -5.92 1.15
CA GLN A 46 -5.10 -5.79 2.30
C GLN A 46 -4.41 -5.15 3.50
N GLU A 47 -3.17 -5.57 3.79
CA GLU A 47 -2.34 -4.98 4.84
C GLU A 47 -2.12 -3.50 4.60
N THR A 48 -1.69 -3.11 3.39
CA THR A 48 -1.50 -1.70 3.05
C THR A 48 -2.81 -0.92 3.14
N ALA A 49 -3.95 -1.47 2.69
CA ALA A 49 -5.25 -0.83 2.86
C ALA A 49 -5.58 -0.50 4.32
N GLU A 50 -5.22 -1.35 5.27
CA GLU A 50 -5.40 -1.05 6.69
C GLU A 50 -4.39 -0.01 7.21
N GLN A 51 -3.19 0.06 6.63
CA GLN A 51 -2.20 1.11 6.93
C GLN A 51 -2.67 2.47 6.41
N GLU A 52 -3.23 2.57 5.20
CA GLU A 52 -3.81 3.83 4.67
C GLU A 52 -5.00 4.31 5.52
N LYS A 53 -5.77 3.40 6.07
CA LYS A 53 -6.82 3.77 7.02
C LYS A 53 -6.24 4.46 8.28
N GLU A 54 -5.10 4.00 8.79
CA GLU A 54 -4.46 4.64 9.95
C GLU A 54 -3.82 5.99 9.56
N HIS A 55 -3.26 6.13 8.35
CA HIS A 55 -2.82 7.42 7.83
C HIS A 55 -3.99 8.41 7.72
N ALA A 56 -5.08 8.00 7.09
CA ALA A 56 -6.32 8.79 7.00
C ALA A 56 -6.80 9.24 8.39
N LYS A 57 -6.86 8.33 9.36
CA LYS A 57 -7.24 8.63 10.74
C LYS A 57 -6.33 9.66 11.39
N ARG A 58 -5.00 9.59 11.14
CA ARG A 58 -4.05 10.56 11.67
C ARG A 58 -4.29 11.95 11.09
N PHE A 59 -4.50 12.09 9.79
CA PHE A 59 -4.84 13.36 9.16
C PHE A 59 -6.18 13.90 9.68
N PHE A 60 -7.20 13.06 9.78
CA PHE A 60 -8.50 13.43 10.32
C PHE A 60 -8.41 13.96 11.75
N SER A 61 -7.58 13.34 12.59
CA SER A 61 -7.41 13.73 14.00
C SER A 61 -6.75 15.09 14.20
N MET A 62 -6.05 15.62 13.19
CA MET A 62 -5.44 16.96 13.25
C MET A 62 -6.43 18.08 12.93
N MET A 63 -7.53 17.78 12.28
CA MET A 63 -8.58 18.77 11.92
C MET A 63 -9.45 19.10 13.14
N LYS A 64 -10.06 20.29 13.11
CA LYS A 64 -10.80 20.84 14.27
C LYS A 64 -12.33 20.77 14.12
N GLY A 65 -12.81 19.98 13.16
CA GLY A 65 -14.23 19.80 12.89
C GLY A 65 -14.82 20.82 11.92
N GLY A 66 -16.11 20.63 11.60
CA GLY A 66 -16.82 21.39 10.58
C GLY A 66 -16.71 20.72 9.20
N GLU A 67 -17.09 21.50 8.18
CA GLU A 67 -17.00 21.08 6.78
C GLU A 67 -15.86 21.83 6.09
N ILE A 68 -15.09 21.13 5.26
CA ILE A 68 -13.93 21.66 4.54
C ILE A 68 -14.13 21.37 3.06
N GLU A 69 -14.33 22.42 2.26
CA GLU A 69 -14.39 22.30 0.82
C GLU A 69 -12.98 22.21 0.24
N ILE A 70 -12.75 21.19 -0.60
CA ILE A 70 -11.49 20.98 -1.32
C ILE A 70 -11.73 20.77 -2.81
N THR A 71 -10.76 21.15 -3.63
CA THR A 71 -10.62 20.72 -5.02
C THR A 71 -9.40 19.83 -5.12
N ALA A 72 -9.59 18.58 -5.55
CA ALA A 72 -8.53 17.61 -5.73
C ALA A 72 -8.88 16.64 -6.86
N ALA A 73 -7.87 16.00 -7.46
CA ALA A 73 -8.03 14.93 -8.43
C ALA A 73 -7.52 13.61 -7.82
N PHE A 74 -8.26 12.55 -8.05
CA PHE A 74 -7.92 11.20 -7.58
C PHE A 74 -8.04 10.20 -8.72
N PRO A 75 -7.34 9.05 -8.65
CA PRO A 75 -7.48 7.99 -9.65
C PRO A 75 -8.93 7.52 -9.80
N ALA A 76 -9.39 7.44 -11.05
CA ALA A 76 -10.79 7.13 -11.39
C ALA A 76 -11.00 5.66 -11.87
N GLY A 77 -10.09 4.76 -11.58
CA GLY A 77 -10.14 3.37 -12.05
C GLY A 77 -9.41 3.18 -13.39
N PRO A 78 -9.52 2.01 -14.09
CA PRO A 78 -10.27 0.82 -13.66
C PRO A 78 -9.50 -0.06 -12.66
N VAL A 79 -10.19 -1.09 -12.11
CA VAL A 79 -9.50 -2.25 -11.53
C VAL A 79 -9.05 -3.13 -12.70
N GLY A 80 -7.73 -3.19 -12.92
CA GLY A 80 -7.09 -3.99 -13.96
C GLY A 80 -6.68 -5.38 -13.50
N THR A 81 -5.72 -5.99 -14.20
CA THR A 81 -5.02 -7.18 -13.73
C THR A 81 -4.21 -6.86 -12.46
N THR A 82 -3.81 -7.90 -11.71
CA THR A 82 -2.93 -7.68 -10.54
C THR A 82 -1.63 -6.96 -10.93
N LEU A 83 -1.09 -7.25 -12.11
CA LEU A 83 0.11 -6.57 -12.61
C LEU A 83 -0.13 -5.07 -12.83
N ASP A 84 -1.25 -4.70 -13.46
CA ASP A 84 -1.64 -3.30 -13.68
C ASP A 84 -1.90 -2.58 -12.36
N ASN A 85 -2.58 -3.26 -11.43
CA ASN A 85 -2.93 -2.72 -10.13
C ASN A 85 -1.67 -2.45 -9.25
N LEU A 86 -0.68 -3.37 -9.28
CA LEU A 86 0.60 -3.18 -8.59
C LEU A 86 1.36 -1.98 -9.15
N LYS A 87 1.36 -1.82 -10.49
CA LYS A 87 1.98 -0.66 -11.13
C LYS A 87 1.29 0.64 -10.73
N ALA A 88 -0.04 0.67 -10.82
CA ALA A 88 -0.83 1.85 -10.46
C ALA A 88 -0.67 2.23 -8.98
N ALA A 89 -0.64 1.25 -8.08
CA ALA A 89 -0.37 1.46 -6.66
C ALA A 89 1.03 2.06 -6.46
N ALA A 90 2.07 1.42 -7.00
CA ALA A 90 3.44 1.90 -6.88
C ALA A 90 3.64 3.32 -7.45
N ASP A 91 2.98 3.66 -8.55
CA ASP A 91 3.06 5.01 -9.14
C ASP A 91 2.35 6.05 -8.25
N GLY A 92 1.23 5.68 -7.61
CA GLY A 92 0.53 6.51 -6.65
C GLY A 92 1.37 6.80 -5.40
N GLU A 93 1.88 5.76 -4.75
CA GLU A 93 2.77 5.90 -3.59
C GLU A 93 3.98 6.79 -3.90
N LYS A 94 4.61 6.56 -5.07
CA LYS A 94 5.73 7.40 -5.51
C LYS A 94 5.35 8.88 -5.57
N PHE A 95 4.23 9.21 -6.18
CA PHE A 95 3.75 10.58 -6.27
C PHE A 95 3.52 11.20 -4.88
N GLU A 96 2.97 10.45 -3.95
CA GLU A 96 2.69 10.92 -2.60
C GLU A 96 3.97 11.32 -1.86
N TRP A 97 5.02 10.47 -1.83
CA TRP A 97 6.22 10.79 -1.08
C TRP A 97 7.22 11.69 -1.83
N THR A 98 7.18 11.75 -3.18
CA THR A 98 8.11 12.60 -3.95
C THR A 98 7.60 14.00 -4.21
N GLU A 99 6.28 14.20 -4.25
CA GLU A 99 5.67 15.45 -4.71
C GLU A 99 4.62 15.97 -3.71
N LEU A 100 3.56 15.19 -3.47
CA LEU A 100 2.37 15.65 -2.76
C LEU A 100 2.68 16.06 -1.32
N TYR A 101 3.23 15.14 -0.53
CA TYR A 101 3.49 15.40 0.89
C TYR A 101 4.65 16.36 1.10
N LEU A 102 5.66 16.38 0.21
CA LEU A 102 6.70 17.42 0.27
C LEU A 102 6.11 18.83 0.11
N GLY A 103 5.16 19.00 -0.81
CA GLY A 103 4.43 20.26 -0.97
C GLY A 103 3.60 20.63 0.25
N PHE A 104 2.97 19.64 0.89
CA PHE A 104 2.17 19.83 2.10
C PHE A 104 3.03 20.18 3.31
N VAL A 105 4.19 19.53 3.46
CA VAL A 105 5.20 19.87 4.48
C VAL A 105 5.62 21.31 4.38
N LYS A 106 5.99 21.76 3.16
CA LYS A 106 6.39 23.14 2.94
C LYS A 106 5.28 24.11 3.35
N THR A 107 4.05 23.87 2.89
CA THR A 107 2.90 24.71 3.21
C THR A 107 2.65 24.77 4.73
N ALA A 108 2.70 23.65 5.41
CA ALA A 108 2.47 23.59 6.85
C ALA A 108 3.53 24.37 7.64
N ARG A 109 4.80 24.30 7.24
CA ARG A 109 5.89 25.09 7.84
C ARG A 109 5.74 26.59 7.57
N ASP A 110 5.44 26.96 6.32
CA ASP A 110 5.23 28.36 5.94
C ASP A 110 4.07 29.01 6.76
N GLU A 111 3.06 28.21 7.13
CA GLU A 111 1.93 28.65 7.96
C GLU A 111 2.14 28.45 9.48
N GLY A 112 3.28 27.86 9.91
CA GLY A 112 3.65 27.68 11.32
C GLY A 112 3.04 26.44 11.98
N PHE A 113 2.59 25.45 11.23
CA PHE A 113 2.01 24.19 11.72
C PHE A 113 3.03 23.06 11.75
N GLU A 114 4.10 23.18 12.52
CA GLU A 114 5.22 22.24 12.55
C GLU A 114 4.77 20.80 12.87
N ALA A 115 3.84 20.60 13.79
CA ALA A 115 3.33 19.26 14.11
C ALA A 115 2.66 18.57 12.91
N VAL A 116 1.98 19.34 12.05
CA VAL A 116 1.37 18.85 10.81
C VAL A 116 2.44 18.56 9.76
N ALA A 117 3.45 19.40 9.65
CA ALA A 117 4.58 19.18 8.75
C ALA A 117 5.32 17.88 9.09
N ILE A 118 5.62 17.66 10.37
CA ILE A 118 6.26 16.44 10.86
C ILE A 118 5.38 15.21 10.56
N LEU A 119 4.05 15.29 10.72
CA LEU A 119 3.15 14.19 10.39
C LEU A 119 3.26 13.81 8.90
N PHE A 120 3.20 14.78 7.97
CA PHE A 120 3.38 14.52 6.54
C PHE A 120 4.74 13.89 6.22
N GLU A 121 5.82 14.38 6.84
CA GLU A 121 7.16 13.80 6.66
C GLU A 121 7.23 12.33 7.12
N LYS A 122 6.61 12.00 8.25
CA LYS A 122 6.66 10.63 8.77
C LYS A 122 5.81 9.67 7.96
N ILE A 123 4.65 10.09 7.49
CA ILE A 123 3.81 9.29 6.59
C ILE A 123 4.53 9.08 5.25
N SER A 124 5.17 10.10 4.67
CA SER A 124 6.00 9.96 3.45
C SER A 124 7.04 8.83 3.52
N VAL A 125 7.57 8.52 4.71
CA VAL A 125 8.49 7.38 4.90
C VAL A 125 7.77 6.05 4.71
N ALA A 126 6.52 5.95 5.14
CA ALA A 126 5.70 4.75 4.95
C ALA A 126 5.35 4.57 3.46
N GLU A 127 4.94 5.65 2.76
CA GLU A 127 4.59 5.59 1.34
C GLU A 127 5.78 5.18 0.46
N LYS A 128 6.98 5.62 0.83
CA LYS A 128 8.21 5.15 0.17
C LYS A 128 8.42 3.64 0.35
N GLN A 129 8.09 3.09 1.51
CA GLN A 129 8.16 1.65 1.76
C GLN A 129 7.05 0.89 1.00
N HIS A 130 5.83 1.45 0.93
CA HIS A 130 4.73 0.88 0.15
C HIS A 130 5.11 0.80 -1.33
N GLU A 131 5.65 1.88 -1.92
CA GLU A 131 6.15 1.88 -3.30
C GLU A 131 7.18 0.77 -3.51
N ALA A 132 8.21 0.70 -2.68
CA ALA A 132 9.29 -0.27 -2.83
C ALA A 132 8.74 -1.71 -2.81
N ARG A 133 7.78 -2.00 -1.92
CA ARG A 133 7.13 -3.30 -1.82
C ARG A 133 6.29 -3.63 -3.05
N TYR A 134 5.48 -2.68 -3.54
CA TYR A 134 4.70 -2.87 -4.77
C TYR A 134 5.57 -3.03 -6.01
N ARG A 135 6.68 -2.29 -6.13
CA ARG A 135 7.64 -2.47 -7.23
C ARG A 135 8.29 -3.86 -7.22
N ALA A 136 8.66 -4.36 -6.03
CA ALA A 136 9.22 -5.71 -5.90
C ALA A 136 8.21 -6.79 -6.31
N LEU A 137 6.95 -6.67 -5.88
CA LEU A 137 5.89 -7.59 -6.25
C LEU A 137 5.55 -7.52 -7.74
N TRP A 138 5.49 -6.32 -8.30
CA TRP A 138 5.31 -6.09 -9.73
C TRP A 138 6.39 -6.79 -10.55
N LYS A 139 7.65 -6.61 -10.15
CA LYS A 139 8.81 -7.26 -10.80
C LYS A 139 8.69 -8.78 -10.72
N ASN A 140 8.45 -9.33 -9.54
CA ASN A 140 8.31 -10.78 -9.36
C ASN A 140 7.19 -11.36 -10.23
N LEU A 141 6.05 -10.66 -10.33
CA LEU A 141 4.92 -11.11 -11.14
C LEU A 141 5.23 -11.03 -12.63
N SER A 142 5.81 -9.91 -13.09
CA SER A 142 6.15 -9.69 -14.51
C SER A 142 7.23 -10.66 -15.01
N GLU A 143 8.13 -11.12 -14.14
CA GLU A 143 9.20 -12.06 -14.45
C GLU A 143 8.81 -13.53 -14.19
N GLY A 144 7.56 -13.81 -13.82
CA GLY A 144 7.09 -15.17 -13.49
C GLY A 144 7.76 -15.77 -12.24
N GLN A 145 8.19 -14.92 -11.32
CA GLN A 145 8.95 -15.32 -10.12
C GLN A 145 8.11 -15.39 -8.85
N VAL A 146 6.79 -15.30 -8.93
CA VAL A 146 5.94 -15.37 -7.73
C VAL A 146 6.10 -16.71 -7.01
N PHE A 147 6.09 -17.83 -7.78
CA PHE A 147 6.19 -19.19 -7.25
C PHE A 147 7.46 -19.92 -7.68
N LYS A 148 8.42 -19.22 -8.29
CA LYS A 148 9.66 -19.78 -8.80
C LYS A 148 10.85 -18.86 -8.55
N ARG A 149 12.03 -19.43 -8.32
CA ARG A 149 13.30 -18.72 -8.15
C ARG A 149 14.42 -19.44 -8.91
N ASN A 150 15.51 -18.70 -9.18
CA ASN A 150 16.68 -19.25 -9.89
C ASN A 150 17.56 -20.19 -9.03
N GLY A 151 17.19 -20.45 -7.79
CA GLY A 151 17.91 -21.32 -6.87
C GLY A 151 16.96 -21.89 -5.82
N THR A 152 17.46 -22.80 -5.00
CA THR A 152 16.70 -23.38 -3.89
C THR A 152 16.40 -22.30 -2.84
N VAL A 153 15.14 -22.15 -2.50
CA VAL A 153 14.63 -21.26 -1.46
C VAL A 153 13.61 -22.01 -0.61
N THR A 154 13.29 -21.46 0.54
CA THR A 154 12.22 -22.01 1.40
C THR A 154 10.90 -21.33 1.09
N TRP A 155 9.90 -22.12 0.79
CA TRP A 155 8.51 -21.73 0.58
C TRP A 155 7.67 -22.07 1.80
N ARG A 156 6.77 -21.15 2.19
CA ARG A 156 5.81 -21.39 3.28
C ARG A 156 4.39 -21.43 2.73
N CYS A 157 3.63 -22.43 3.13
CA CYS A 157 2.19 -22.46 2.89
C CYS A 157 1.48 -21.52 3.86
N LEU A 158 0.81 -20.52 3.33
CA LEU A 158 0.05 -19.51 4.10
C LEU A 158 -1.11 -20.11 4.91
N ASN A 159 -1.64 -21.28 4.46
CA ASN A 159 -2.78 -21.90 5.13
C ASN A 159 -2.38 -22.75 6.35
N CYS A 160 -1.28 -23.50 6.27
CA CYS A 160 -0.95 -24.47 7.33
C CYS A 160 0.47 -24.36 7.89
N GLY A 161 1.29 -23.44 7.37
CA GLY A 161 2.67 -23.26 7.81
C GLY A 161 3.67 -24.29 7.29
N TYR A 162 3.28 -25.24 6.43
CA TYR A 162 4.20 -26.22 5.85
C TYR A 162 5.34 -25.53 5.10
N LEU A 163 6.57 -25.97 5.33
CA LEU A 163 7.76 -25.47 4.65
C LEU A 163 8.23 -26.46 3.57
N HIS A 164 8.64 -25.91 2.42
CA HIS A 164 9.19 -26.66 1.31
C HIS A 164 10.47 -26.00 0.81
N GLU A 165 11.51 -26.79 0.58
CA GLU A 165 12.76 -26.30 -0.02
C GLU A 165 12.84 -26.71 -1.48
N GLY A 166 13.09 -25.77 -2.36
CA GLY A 166 13.20 -26.01 -3.78
C GLY A 166 13.19 -24.71 -4.61
N PRO A 167 13.47 -24.81 -5.92
CA PRO A 167 13.44 -23.63 -6.81
C PRO A 167 12.01 -23.20 -7.16
N GLU A 168 10.99 -24.04 -6.92
CA GLU A 168 9.59 -23.77 -7.20
C GLU A 168 8.71 -24.23 -6.05
N ALA A 169 7.68 -23.43 -5.74
CA ALA A 169 6.67 -23.82 -4.76
C ALA A 169 5.85 -25.02 -5.26
N PRO A 170 5.46 -25.98 -4.39
CA PRO A 170 4.66 -27.14 -4.78
C PRO A 170 3.36 -26.73 -5.46
N LYS A 171 2.91 -27.48 -6.47
CA LYS A 171 1.62 -27.26 -7.13
C LYS A 171 0.44 -27.44 -6.18
N GLN A 172 0.63 -28.30 -5.17
CA GLN A 172 -0.33 -28.54 -4.10
C GLN A 172 0.45 -28.78 -2.79
N CYS A 173 -0.02 -28.21 -1.71
CA CYS A 173 0.58 -28.40 -0.40
C CYS A 173 0.39 -29.86 0.05
N PRO A 174 1.48 -30.61 0.37
CA PRO A 174 1.36 -32.02 0.77
C PRO A 174 0.73 -32.19 2.15
N ALA A 175 0.70 -31.13 2.97
CA ALA A 175 0.15 -31.20 4.32
C ALA A 175 -1.35 -30.84 4.39
N CYS A 176 -1.83 -29.91 3.55
CA CYS A 176 -3.22 -29.42 3.65
C CYS A 176 -3.97 -29.33 2.32
N ALA A 177 -3.37 -29.83 1.23
CA ALA A 177 -3.93 -29.88 -0.12
C ALA A 177 -4.34 -28.53 -0.74
N HIS A 178 -3.94 -27.40 -0.16
CA HIS A 178 -4.16 -26.09 -0.80
C HIS A 178 -3.26 -25.93 -2.04
N PRO A 179 -3.73 -25.22 -3.07
CA PRO A 179 -2.98 -25.03 -4.31
C PRO A 179 -1.73 -24.16 -4.13
N GLN A 180 -0.85 -24.15 -5.14
CA GLN A 180 0.39 -23.36 -5.20
C GLN A 180 0.18 -21.88 -4.87
N SER A 181 -0.99 -21.33 -5.19
CA SER A 181 -1.39 -19.95 -4.89
C SER A 181 -1.26 -19.57 -3.40
N TYR A 182 -1.24 -20.55 -2.50
CA TYR A 182 -1.08 -20.34 -1.05
C TYR A 182 0.37 -20.38 -0.59
N PHE A 183 1.34 -20.44 -1.50
CA PHE A 183 2.75 -20.38 -1.10
C PHE A 183 3.33 -18.99 -1.27
N GLU A 184 4.24 -18.65 -0.37
CA GLU A 184 5.09 -17.47 -0.41
C GLU A 184 6.53 -17.83 -0.03
N LEU A 185 7.48 -16.93 -0.30
CA LEU A 185 8.83 -17.06 0.25
C LEU A 185 8.79 -16.97 1.77
N PHE A 186 9.46 -17.91 2.43
CA PHE A 186 9.58 -17.89 3.88
C PHE A 186 10.57 -16.82 4.32
N GLY A 187 10.10 -15.85 5.10
CA GLY A 187 10.92 -14.85 5.78
C GLY A 187 10.84 -15.03 7.29
N GLN A 188 11.99 -15.08 7.95
CA GLN A 188 12.04 -15.02 9.41
C GLN A 188 11.96 -13.56 9.84
N ASN A 189 10.89 -13.18 10.50
CA ASN A 189 10.61 -11.83 10.99
C ASN A 189 10.37 -11.75 12.50
N TYR A 190 10.90 -12.72 13.24
CA TYR A 190 10.83 -12.88 14.69
C TYR A 190 12.20 -13.18 15.28
#